data_6bed9f6a46440eb8aafb7ec8fbd422d1
#
_entry.id   6bed9f6a46440eb8aafb7ec8fbd422d1
#
_cell.length_a   1.000
_cell.length_b   1.000
_cell.length_c   1.000
_cell.angle_alpha   90.00
_cell.angle_beta   90.00
_cell.angle_gamma   90.00
#
_symmetry.space_group_name_H-M   'P 1'
#
loop_
_entity.id
_entity.type
_entity.pdbx_description
1 polymer ?
#
loop_
_entity_poly.entity_id
_entity_poly.type
_entity_poly.pdbx_seq_one_letter_code
_entity_poly.pdbx_strand_id
1 'polypeptide(L)'
;MAVAVAAMVAAAGCGPSSTTVTGTGIAAQPSAVRDGGFEFGVQDVSQVHQVGDPKDPALSITAKGVFVVVALSIRNVGEGPLTFFDRYQTLIDSSGNQYSASMAADIYGNLGIPSTKIAPGAALVVRLAFDVPVDTKPTNLTLRQSDSSAGVTVALS
;
A
#
# COMPACT_ATOMS: atom_id res chain seq x y z
N MET A 1 -38.20 56.33 39.51
CA MET A 1 -37.20 55.55 40.24
C MET A 1 -37.22 54.13 39.65
N ALA A 2 -36.31 53.80 38.78
CA ALA A 2 -36.20 52.50 38.20
C ALA A 2 -34.76 51.99 38.42
N VAL A 3 -34.63 50.94 39.19
CA VAL A 3 -33.35 50.28 39.46
C VAL A 3 -33.20 49.14 38.41
N ALA A 4 -32.19 49.25 37.53
CA ALA A 4 -31.83 48.20 36.59
C ALA A 4 -30.84 47.29 37.30
N VAL A 5 -31.18 46.00 37.36
CA VAL A 5 -30.29 44.93 37.79
C VAL A 5 -29.71 44.28 36.53
N ALA A 6 -28.42 44.43 36.31
CA ALA A 6 -27.69 43.75 35.28
C ALA A 6 -27.25 42.37 35.77
N ALA A 7 -27.76 41.30 35.15
CA ALA A 7 -27.30 39.92 35.37
C ALA A 7 -26.15 39.62 34.42
N MET A 8 -24.95 39.43 34.95
CA MET A 8 -23.82 38.85 34.22
C MET A 8 -23.97 37.35 34.15
N VAL A 9 -24.12 36.82 32.93
CA VAL A 9 -24.01 35.39 32.64
C VAL A 9 -22.57 35.11 32.28
N ALA A 10 -21.84 34.39 33.11
CA ALA A 10 -20.54 33.85 32.82
C ALA A 10 -20.71 32.57 31.99
N ALA A 11 -20.37 32.64 30.73
CA ALA A 11 -20.28 31.44 29.87
C ALA A 11 -18.94 30.75 30.15
N ALA A 12 -19.00 29.62 30.86
CA ALA A 12 -17.87 28.70 30.97
C ALA A 12 -17.69 27.97 29.62
N GLY A 13 -16.70 28.38 28.84
CA GLY A 13 -16.28 27.68 27.62
C GLY A 13 -15.54 26.39 27.97
N CYS A 14 -16.20 25.27 27.87
CA CYS A 14 -15.50 23.96 27.75
C CYS A 14 -14.87 23.87 26.36
N GLY A 15 -13.58 24.18 26.27
CA GLY A 15 -12.78 23.89 25.11
C GLY A 15 -12.56 22.37 24.98
N PRO A 16 -12.68 21.79 23.79
CA PRO A 16 -12.32 20.39 23.60
C PRO A 16 -10.81 20.25 23.81
N SER A 17 -10.43 19.41 24.77
CA SER A 17 -9.05 18.97 24.95
C SER A 17 -8.61 18.23 23.71
N SER A 18 -7.81 18.87 22.87
CA SER A 18 -7.11 18.21 21.78
C SER A 18 -6.06 17.26 22.38
N THR A 19 -6.39 16.00 22.47
CA THR A 19 -5.42 14.95 22.76
C THR A 19 -4.49 14.87 21.54
N THR A 20 -3.31 15.44 21.65
CA THR A 20 -2.25 15.28 20.67
C THR A 20 -1.79 13.82 20.74
N VAL A 21 -2.31 12.99 19.88
CA VAL A 21 -1.74 11.67 19.63
C VAL A 21 -0.44 11.90 18.87
N THR A 22 0.69 11.78 19.56
CA THR A 22 2.00 11.72 18.95
C THR A 22 2.11 10.39 18.23
N GLY A 23 1.55 10.32 17.03
CA GLY A 23 1.75 9.23 16.09
C GLY A 23 3.10 9.40 15.43
N THR A 24 4.03 8.52 15.77
CA THR A 24 5.34 8.38 15.16
C THR A 24 5.16 8.16 13.64
N GLY A 25 5.70 9.10 12.86
CA GLY A 25 6.14 8.89 11.48
C GLY A 25 5.11 8.33 10.50
N ILE A 26 4.17 9.14 10.06
CA ILE A 26 3.53 8.90 8.77
C ILE A 26 4.54 9.36 7.73
N ALA A 27 5.26 8.40 7.11
CA ALA A 27 5.97 8.67 5.87
C ALA A 27 4.98 9.29 4.88
N ALA A 28 5.36 10.40 4.28
CA ALA A 28 4.54 11.04 3.26
C ALA A 28 4.17 10.00 2.20
N GLN A 29 2.87 9.81 1.98
CA GLN A 29 2.40 8.89 0.95
C GLN A 29 2.99 9.35 -0.39
N PRO A 30 3.71 8.51 -1.13
CA PRO A 30 4.19 8.89 -2.44
C PRO A 30 2.99 9.25 -3.29
N SER A 31 3.12 10.35 -4.03
CA SER A 31 2.10 10.80 -4.99
C SER A 31 1.75 9.64 -5.91
N ALA A 32 0.45 9.48 -6.20
CA ALA A 32 -0.01 8.46 -7.13
C ALA A 32 0.73 8.61 -8.47
N VAL A 33 1.24 7.52 -9.00
CA VAL A 33 2.00 7.46 -10.25
C VAL A 33 1.21 6.68 -11.30
N ARG A 34 1.53 6.87 -12.59
CA ARG A 34 0.77 6.25 -13.67
C ARG A 34 1.68 5.52 -14.65
N ASP A 35 1.21 4.34 -15.05
CA ASP A 35 1.72 3.62 -16.21
C ASP A 35 0.53 3.12 -17.02
N GLY A 36 0.43 3.60 -18.27
CA GLY A 36 -0.72 3.33 -19.14
C GLY A 36 -2.04 3.81 -18.53
N GLY A 37 -3.00 2.92 -18.46
CA GLY A 37 -4.33 3.18 -17.86
C GLY A 37 -4.43 2.89 -16.37
N PHE A 38 -3.33 2.55 -15.69
CA PHE A 38 -3.33 2.38 -14.25
C PHE A 38 -2.70 3.55 -13.51
N GLU A 39 -3.34 3.94 -12.43
CA GLU A 39 -2.81 4.82 -11.40
C GLU A 39 -2.50 3.99 -10.16
N PHE A 40 -1.28 4.10 -9.66
CA PHE A 40 -0.76 3.32 -8.54
C PHE A 40 -0.42 4.20 -7.35
N GLY A 41 -0.66 3.69 -6.14
CA GLY A 41 -0.23 4.34 -4.90
C GLY A 41 0.26 3.30 -3.90
N VAL A 42 1.50 3.41 -3.43
CA VAL A 42 2.03 2.56 -2.36
C VAL A 42 1.38 3.00 -1.05
N GLN A 43 0.75 2.06 -0.35
CA GLN A 43 0.04 2.30 0.90
C GLN A 43 0.88 1.92 2.12
N ASP A 44 1.58 0.79 2.03
CA ASP A 44 2.38 0.24 3.12
C ASP A 44 3.47 -0.67 2.57
N VAL A 45 4.59 -0.75 3.30
CA VAL A 45 5.70 -1.69 3.03
C VAL A 45 6.08 -2.35 4.35
N SER A 46 6.03 -3.66 4.39
CA SER A 46 6.37 -4.44 5.58
C SER A 46 7.25 -5.64 5.23
N GLN A 47 7.93 -6.19 6.23
CA GLN A 47 8.72 -7.42 6.08
C GLN A 47 8.16 -8.50 7.00
N VAL A 48 7.92 -9.69 6.44
CA VAL A 48 7.39 -10.84 7.19
C VAL A 48 8.07 -12.12 6.72
N HIS A 49 8.22 -13.11 7.62
CA HIS A 49 8.80 -14.41 7.24
C HIS A 49 7.79 -15.36 6.59
N GLN A 50 6.50 -15.10 6.80
CA GLN A 50 5.41 -15.95 6.31
C GLN A 50 4.22 -15.10 5.92
N VAL A 51 3.52 -15.49 4.86
CA VAL A 51 2.23 -14.93 4.44
C VAL A 51 1.17 -16.02 4.41
N GLY A 52 -0.11 -15.64 4.51
CA GLY A 52 -1.24 -16.56 4.58
C GLY A 52 -1.73 -16.77 6.00
N ASP A 53 -2.42 -17.89 6.25
CA ASP A 53 -2.94 -18.21 7.59
C ASP A 53 -1.83 -18.81 8.47
N PRO A 54 -1.41 -18.13 9.55
CA PRO A 54 -0.35 -18.64 10.42
C PRO A 54 -0.74 -19.93 11.17
N LYS A 55 -2.03 -20.30 11.21
CA LYS A 55 -2.55 -21.48 11.88
C LYS A 55 -2.72 -22.67 10.94
N ASP A 56 -2.70 -22.45 9.64
CA ASP A 56 -2.85 -23.49 8.65
C ASP A 56 -1.66 -23.49 7.68
N PRO A 57 -0.72 -24.45 7.83
CA PRO A 57 0.43 -24.56 6.93
C PRO A 57 0.06 -24.81 5.46
N ALA A 58 -1.12 -25.38 5.19
CA ALA A 58 -1.61 -25.58 3.83
C ALA A 58 -2.09 -24.29 3.18
N LEU A 59 -2.42 -23.28 3.97
CA LEU A 59 -2.87 -21.96 3.54
C LEU A 59 -1.82 -20.86 3.81
N SER A 60 -0.57 -21.23 3.92
CA SER A 60 0.53 -20.30 4.17
C SER A 60 1.78 -20.66 3.38
N ILE A 61 2.66 -19.69 3.19
CA ILE A 61 3.96 -19.88 2.57
C ILE A 61 5.02 -19.11 3.35
N THR A 62 6.15 -19.78 3.59
CA THR A 62 7.32 -19.22 4.28
C THR A 62 8.33 -18.75 3.24
N ALA A 63 8.90 -17.57 3.43
CA ALA A 63 9.97 -17.04 2.58
C ALA A 63 11.24 -17.90 2.70
N LYS A 64 12.03 -17.93 1.64
CA LYS A 64 13.41 -18.46 1.70
C LYS A 64 14.33 -17.55 2.52
N GLY A 65 14.09 -16.25 2.46
CA GLY A 65 14.71 -15.23 3.28
C GLY A 65 13.65 -14.48 4.08
N VAL A 66 13.12 -13.41 3.50
CA VAL A 66 12.03 -12.62 4.06
C VAL A 66 11.13 -12.13 2.91
N PHE A 67 9.83 -12.08 3.14
CA PHE A 67 8.93 -11.40 2.21
C PHE A 67 8.93 -9.90 2.49
N VAL A 68 9.24 -9.10 1.47
CA VAL A 68 8.85 -7.69 1.44
C VAL A 68 7.44 -7.65 0.87
N VAL A 69 6.47 -7.25 1.70
CA VAL A 69 5.07 -7.13 1.31
C VAL A 69 4.72 -5.67 1.10
N VAL A 70 4.24 -5.35 -0.08
CA VAL A 70 3.82 -4.00 -0.47
C VAL A 70 2.30 -3.99 -0.64
N ALA A 71 1.62 -3.17 0.15
CA ALA A 71 0.21 -2.85 -0.09
C ALA A 71 0.12 -1.75 -1.16
N LEU A 72 -0.52 -2.06 -2.27
CA LEU A 72 -0.58 -1.21 -3.46
C LEU A 72 -2.05 -0.90 -3.79
N SER A 73 -2.42 0.37 -3.82
CA SER A 73 -3.68 0.79 -4.43
C SER A 73 -3.53 0.89 -5.94
N ILE A 74 -4.52 0.39 -6.67
CA ILE A 74 -4.55 0.41 -8.12
C ILE A 74 -5.89 0.95 -8.55
N ARG A 75 -5.88 1.95 -9.42
CA ARG A 75 -7.08 2.52 -10.03
C ARG A 75 -6.99 2.42 -11.53
N ASN A 76 -8.04 1.94 -12.17
CA ASN A 76 -8.15 2.02 -13.62
C ASN A 76 -8.66 3.42 -14.02
N VAL A 77 -7.80 4.20 -14.66
CA VAL A 77 -8.09 5.54 -15.19
C VAL A 77 -8.28 5.54 -16.70
N GLY A 78 -8.27 4.35 -17.34
CA GLY A 78 -8.56 4.16 -18.74
C GLY A 78 -10.07 4.07 -19.02
N GLU A 79 -10.42 4.05 -20.31
CA GLU A 79 -11.82 4.01 -20.78
C GLU A 79 -12.41 2.59 -20.80
N GLY A 80 -11.56 1.56 -20.82
CA GLY A 80 -11.95 0.15 -20.87
C GLY A 80 -11.49 -0.63 -19.64
N PRO A 81 -12.01 -1.86 -19.44
CA PRO A 81 -11.55 -2.72 -18.37
C PRO A 81 -10.10 -3.16 -18.61
N LEU A 82 -9.26 -3.09 -17.59
CA LEU A 82 -7.85 -3.49 -17.63
C LEU A 82 -7.60 -4.64 -16.66
N THR A 83 -6.66 -5.52 -16.99
CA THR A 83 -6.24 -6.60 -16.09
C THR A 83 -4.88 -6.26 -15.50
N PHE A 84 -4.84 -6.18 -14.17
CA PHE A 84 -3.59 -6.09 -13.42
C PHE A 84 -2.98 -7.48 -13.26
N PHE A 85 -1.65 -7.58 -13.39
CA PHE A 85 -0.87 -8.78 -13.12
C PHE A 85 0.26 -8.47 -12.13
N ASP A 86 0.36 -9.25 -11.07
CA ASP A 86 1.40 -9.17 -10.05
C ASP A 86 2.80 -9.36 -10.63
N ARG A 87 2.96 -10.33 -11.53
CA ARG A 87 4.23 -10.74 -12.14
C ARG A 87 4.97 -9.66 -12.93
N TYR A 88 4.30 -8.56 -13.28
CA TYR A 88 4.94 -7.44 -14.00
C TYR A 88 5.59 -6.44 -13.05
N GLN A 89 5.38 -6.59 -11.75
CA GLN A 89 5.88 -5.69 -10.74
C GLN A 89 7.26 -6.14 -10.26
N THR A 90 8.18 -5.19 -10.08
CA THR A 90 9.59 -5.50 -9.75
C THR A 90 10.05 -4.65 -8.57
N LEU A 91 10.50 -5.31 -7.51
CA LEU A 91 11.16 -4.67 -6.38
C LEU A 91 12.65 -4.50 -6.68
N ILE A 92 13.22 -3.35 -6.29
CA ILE A 92 14.64 -3.03 -6.47
C ILE A 92 15.23 -2.70 -5.10
N ASP A 93 16.38 -3.29 -4.78
CA ASP A 93 17.08 -3.03 -3.53
C ASP A 93 18.15 -1.93 -3.66
N SER A 94 18.81 -1.59 -2.55
CA SER A 94 19.86 -0.58 -2.49
C SER A 94 21.13 -0.95 -3.29
N SER A 95 21.29 -2.21 -3.66
CA SER A 95 22.39 -2.72 -4.48
C SER A 95 22.02 -2.80 -5.97
N GLY A 96 20.76 -2.48 -6.34
CA GLY A 96 20.25 -2.56 -7.70
C GLY A 96 19.76 -3.95 -8.11
N ASN A 97 19.72 -4.91 -7.18
CA ASN A 97 19.15 -6.23 -7.48
C ASN A 97 17.63 -6.10 -7.68
N GLN A 98 17.10 -6.91 -8.59
CA GLN A 98 15.70 -6.91 -8.96
C GLN A 98 15.03 -8.21 -8.53
N TYR A 99 13.85 -8.10 -7.94
CA TYR A 99 13.06 -9.22 -7.46
C TYR A 99 11.66 -9.14 -8.06
N SER A 100 11.20 -10.25 -8.62
CA SER A 100 9.84 -10.36 -9.14
C SER A 100 8.86 -10.69 -8.01
N ALA A 101 7.61 -10.28 -8.16
CA ALA A 101 6.55 -10.66 -7.24
C ALA A 101 6.39 -12.19 -7.20
N SER A 102 6.18 -12.72 -6.02
CA SER A 102 5.98 -14.14 -5.77
C SER A 102 4.51 -14.49 -5.96
N MET A 103 4.15 -15.06 -7.10
CA MET A 103 2.78 -15.48 -7.40
C MET A 103 2.18 -16.35 -6.27
N ALA A 104 2.96 -17.28 -5.72
CA ALA A 104 2.47 -18.13 -4.63
C ALA A 104 2.19 -17.32 -3.36
N ALA A 105 3.08 -16.41 -2.99
CA ALA A 105 2.90 -15.55 -1.83
C ALA A 105 1.75 -14.54 -2.03
N ASP A 106 1.58 -14.03 -3.23
CA ASP A 106 0.50 -13.10 -3.57
C ASP A 106 -0.86 -13.79 -3.53
N ILE A 107 -0.96 -15.05 -3.95
CA ILE A 107 -2.17 -15.88 -3.79
C ILE A 107 -2.58 -15.93 -2.32
N TYR A 108 -1.69 -16.28 -1.42
CA TYR A 108 -2.00 -16.35 0.01
C TYR A 108 -2.22 -14.97 0.61
N GLY A 109 -1.42 -13.95 0.24
CA GLY A 109 -1.53 -12.59 0.73
C GLY A 109 -2.80 -11.86 0.28
N ASN A 110 -3.32 -12.18 -0.91
CA ASN A 110 -4.52 -11.57 -1.51
C ASN A 110 -5.76 -12.49 -1.49
N LEU A 111 -5.68 -13.66 -0.84
CA LEU A 111 -6.74 -14.66 -0.85
C LEU A 111 -7.10 -15.20 -2.25
N GLY A 112 -6.09 -15.24 -3.15
CA GLY A 112 -6.17 -16.18 -4.25
C GLY A 112 -6.21 -15.65 -5.68
N ILE A 113 -5.79 -14.42 -6.00
CA ILE A 113 -5.89 -13.93 -7.38
C ILE A 113 -4.61 -13.23 -7.83
N PRO A 114 -3.70 -13.90 -8.60
CA PRO A 114 -2.48 -13.30 -9.15
C PRO A 114 -2.75 -12.33 -10.31
N SER A 115 -3.99 -12.24 -10.76
CA SER A 115 -4.43 -11.25 -11.74
C SER A 115 -5.86 -10.80 -11.44
N THR A 116 -6.14 -9.51 -11.63
CA THR A 116 -7.45 -8.94 -11.33
C THR A 116 -7.90 -7.99 -12.43
N LYS A 117 -9.12 -8.21 -12.93
CA LYS A 117 -9.77 -7.32 -13.90
C LYS A 117 -10.41 -6.14 -13.18
N ILE A 118 -10.02 -4.93 -13.55
CA ILE A 118 -10.49 -3.69 -12.93
C ILE A 118 -11.30 -2.91 -13.95
N ALA A 119 -12.56 -2.61 -13.63
CA ALA A 119 -13.43 -1.80 -14.48
C ALA A 119 -12.95 -0.34 -14.56
N PRO A 120 -13.32 0.41 -15.62
CA PRO A 120 -13.02 1.83 -15.70
C PRO A 120 -13.47 2.60 -14.46
N GLY A 121 -12.60 3.45 -13.91
CA GLY A 121 -12.86 4.23 -12.71
C GLY A 121 -12.80 3.46 -11.38
N ALA A 122 -12.81 2.13 -11.41
CA ALA A 122 -12.71 1.31 -10.20
C ALA A 122 -11.29 1.31 -9.62
N ALA A 123 -11.21 1.13 -8.31
CA ALA A 123 -9.96 0.98 -7.58
C ALA A 123 -10.03 -0.21 -6.62
N LEU A 124 -8.87 -0.79 -6.34
CA LEU A 124 -8.72 -1.85 -5.35
C LEU A 124 -7.34 -1.75 -4.69
N VAL A 125 -7.15 -2.45 -3.58
CA VAL A 125 -5.85 -2.61 -2.93
C VAL A 125 -5.43 -4.07 -3.06
N VAL A 126 -4.21 -4.28 -3.55
CA VAL A 126 -3.57 -5.60 -3.61
C VAL A 126 -2.36 -5.63 -2.69
N ARG A 127 -1.91 -6.82 -2.34
CA ARG A 127 -0.66 -7.05 -1.61
C ARG A 127 0.28 -7.83 -2.51
N LEU A 128 1.44 -7.26 -2.77
CA LEU A 128 2.51 -7.89 -3.55
C LEU A 128 3.58 -8.37 -2.58
N ALA A 129 4.00 -9.60 -2.69
CA ALA A 129 5.05 -10.18 -1.86
C ALA A 129 6.28 -10.53 -2.71
N PHE A 130 7.45 -10.10 -2.27
CA PHE A 130 8.73 -10.35 -2.92
C PHE A 130 9.62 -11.16 -1.97
N ASP A 131 10.00 -12.38 -2.36
CA ASP A 131 10.91 -13.22 -1.57
C ASP A 131 12.35 -12.76 -1.80
N VAL A 132 12.96 -12.18 -0.78
CA VAL A 132 14.28 -11.55 -0.86
C VAL A 132 15.20 -12.07 0.26
N PRO A 133 16.53 -11.96 0.12
CA PRO A 133 17.48 -12.24 1.21
C PRO A 133 17.14 -11.42 2.47
N VAL A 134 17.46 -11.96 3.65
CA VAL A 134 17.07 -11.38 4.96
C VAL A 134 17.56 -9.93 5.14
N ASP A 135 18.76 -9.62 4.64
CA ASP A 135 19.37 -8.28 4.80
C ASP A 135 19.03 -7.30 3.68
N THR A 136 18.10 -7.66 2.80
CA THR A 136 17.69 -6.81 1.67
C THR A 136 17.06 -5.51 2.16
N LYS A 137 17.53 -4.39 1.60
CA LYS A 137 16.97 -3.05 1.82
C LYS A 137 16.21 -2.62 0.56
N PRO A 138 14.90 -2.76 0.53
CA PRO A 138 14.11 -2.32 -0.63
C PRO A 138 14.18 -0.79 -0.75
N THR A 139 14.42 -0.29 -1.96
CA THR A 139 14.51 1.14 -2.22
C THR A 139 13.50 1.62 -3.25
N ASN A 140 13.17 0.78 -4.22
CA ASN A 140 12.28 1.17 -5.31
C ASN A 140 11.34 0.03 -5.70
N LEU A 141 10.19 0.41 -6.25
CA LEU A 141 9.24 -0.50 -6.87
C LEU A 141 8.95 -0.01 -8.29
N THR A 142 9.19 -0.85 -9.29
CA THR A 142 8.78 -0.59 -10.67
C THR A 142 7.41 -1.20 -10.90
N LEU A 143 6.46 -0.37 -11.29
CA LEU A 143 5.05 -0.69 -11.51
C LEU A 143 4.73 -0.61 -12.99
N ARG A 144 4.10 -1.66 -13.53
CA ARG A 144 3.77 -1.79 -14.95
C ARG A 144 2.33 -2.22 -15.17
N GLN A 145 1.71 -1.62 -16.18
CA GLN A 145 0.41 -2.09 -16.67
C GLN A 145 0.53 -3.42 -17.40
N SER A 146 1.60 -3.59 -18.20
CA SER A 146 1.86 -4.78 -19.02
C SER A 146 3.35 -5.10 -19.06
N ASP A 147 3.70 -6.26 -19.59
CA ASP A 147 5.09 -6.68 -19.83
C ASP A 147 5.82 -5.75 -20.81
N SER A 148 5.08 -5.14 -21.75
CA SER A 148 5.63 -4.25 -22.79
C SER A 148 5.62 -2.77 -22.40
N SER A 149 4.99 -2.39 -21.26
CA SER A 149 5.01 -0.99 -20.82
C SER A 149 6.37 -0.62 -20.23
N ALA A 150 6.75 0.65 -20.36
CA ALA A 150 8.00 1.16 -19.78
C ALA A 150 8.03 1.03 -18.26
N GLY A 151 6.84 1.14 -17.64
CA GLY A 151 6.68 1.16 -16.20
C GLY A 151 7.03 2.51 -15.57
N VAL A 152 6.67 2.65 -14.32
CA VAL A 152 7.00 3.80 -13.47
C VAL A 152 7.64 3.32 -12.19
N THR A 153 8.69 4.00 -11.74
CA THR A 153 9.42 3.64 -10.53
C THR A 153 9.03 4.55 -9.38
N VAL A 154 8.70 3.95 -8.25
CA VAL A 154 8.34 4.61 -6.99
C VAL A 154 9.41 4.31 -5.96
N ALA A 155 9.89 5.34 -5.25
CA ALA A 155 10.78 5.14 -4.11
C ALA A 155 9.98 4.56 -2.92
N LEU A 156 10.59 3.58 -2.26
CA LEU A 156 10.12 2.99 -1.01
C LEU A 156 10.98 3.55 0.12
N SER A 157 10.47 4.49 0.87
CA SER A 157 11.16 5.13 2.00
C SER A 157 10.53 4.75 3.32
#